data_ff8a7685aeb676caa8c0eb36fa937ebb
#
_entry.id   ff8a7685aeb676caa8c0eb36fa937ebb
#
_cell.length_a   1.000
_cell.length_b   1.000
_cell.length_c   1.000
_cell.angle_alpha   90.00
_cell.angle_beta   90.00
_cell.angle_gamma   90.00
#
_symmetry.space_group_name_H-M   'P 1'
#
loop_
_entity.id
_entity.type
_entity.pdbx_description
1 polymer ?
#
loop_
_entity_poly.entity_id
_entity_poly.type
_entity_poly.pdbx_seq_one_letter_code
_entity_poly.pdbx_strand_id
1 'polypeptide(L)'
;MSDIFKRGLEVLLKRQTNIISAAYILMATVIFSQILGLVRSRLLISIFGPTSILGVYNYATILPDTIFQLVIAAAFSSAFIPVFSEYLIKHKEGEGHKMASTFLLLATIVFTVLSVVLAIFAPFFLSLFNLGSNFTPVQMTLMANLLRLLVIGELLFIVGTFYTALLQSYNHFFIPGFAQALYNLGIILGIIVFHGWFGIYSAPLGAILGSIIYIVCQIPLSWKVGFHFNPSVHLFSNSGVQKIFILMWPRTLQVGVQQFGTIVVAAIISFMADPGRMHLLFDYAKTLMFAPVSLIGYSIAQAAFPVLSREKEHLEEFKATFMTSLNQMLYLILPVSALILVLRIPIVRLIYGADKFDWPATVLTGMTLAYLAISIFAQGLIVLFYRAFYALHNSFTPLLTSAIATIFLMILGYILVVLNHQGLSSIAVAFTLSNLLQLILLFILLDRQTGGFERSTLVLSLTKFFFATILTGIALYIPIKLLDKLVFDTTHTINLIILTGISSLAGLVIYLLLTWLFKIREAQTYIEICKHIGNWRDILKGSDEVIDANRTSL
;
A
#
# COMPACT_ATOMS: atom_id res chain seq x y z
N MET A 1 10.12 -36.83 -5.85
CA MET A 1 9.68 -35.57 -5.22
C MET A 1 10.83 -34.57 -5.02
N SER A 2 12.06 -34.99 -4.68
CA SER A 2 13.23 -34.12 -4.47
C SER A 2 13.71 -33.37 -5.71
N ASP A 3 13.65 -33.97 -6.91
CA ASP A 3 14.19 -33.35 -8.13
C ASP A 3 13.27 -32.29 -8.74
N ILE A 4 11.95 -32.46 -8.64
CA ILE A 4 10.98 -31.45 -9.09
C ILE A 4 11.07 -30.22 -8.18
N PHE A 5 11.22 -30.43 -6.89
CA PHE A 5 11.37 -29.34 -5.91
C PHE A 5 12.70 -28.59 -6.11
N LYS A 6 13.81 -29.31 -6.34
CA LYS A 6 15.11 -28.69 -6.64
C LYS A 6 15.07 -27.88 -7.95
N ARG A 7 14.52 -28.44 -9.02
CA ARG A 7 14.35 -27.72 -10.30
C ARG A 7 13.44 -26.50 -10.17
N GLY A 8 12.35 -26.62 -9.42
CA GLY A 8 11.46 -25.47 -9.12
C GLY A 8 12.20 -24.37 -8.36
N LEU A 9 12.96 -24.72 -7.34
CA LEU A 9 13.75 -23.79 -6.56
C LEU A 9 14.87 -23.12 -7.38
N GLU A 10 15.54 -23.88 -8.26
CA GLU A 10 16.55 -23.33 -9.17
C GLU A 10 15.97 -22.31 -10.14
N VAL A 11 14.76 -22.54 -10.65
CA VAL A 11 14.05 -21.59 -11.54
C VAL A 11 13.67 -20.32 -10.79
N LEU A 12 13.19 -20.44 -9.54
CA LEU A 12 12.80 -19.31 -8.71
C LEU A 12 14.00 -18.46 -8.22
N LEU A 13 15.16 -19.11 -8.03
CA LEU A 13 16.41 -18.44 -7.63
C LEU A 13 17.19 -17.86 -8.82
N LYS A 14 16.80 -18.19 -10.04
CA LYS A 14 17.43 -17.69 -11.26
C LYS A 14 17.16 -16.19 -11.46
N ARG A 15 18.12 -15.49 -12.05
CA ARG A 15 17.96 -14.12 -12.52
C ARG A 15 16.79 -14.07 -13.51
N GLN A 16 15.88 -13.12 -13.30
CA GLN A 16 14.71 -12.96 -14.17
C GLN A 16 15.08 -12.08 -15.37
N THR A 17 15.11 -12.67 -16.55
CA THR A 17 15.45 -11.98 -17.81
C THR A 17 14.22 -11.43 -18.53
N ASN A 18 13.01 -11.87 -18.14
CA ASN A 18 11.75 -11.45 -18.74
C ASN A 18 10.95 -10.59 -17.77
N ILE A 19 10.53 -9.40 -18.20
CA ILE A 19 9.75 -8.43 -17.41
C ILE A 19 8.45 -9.03 -16.89
N ILE A 20 7.77 -9.82 -17.73
CA ILE A 20 6.49 -10.44 -17.38
C ILE A 20 6.67 -11.48 -16.28
N SER A 21 7.70 -12.33 -16.36
CA SER A 21 7.97 -13.33 -15.32
C SER A 21 8.35 -12.67 -13.99
N ALA A 22 9.14 -11.60 -14.04
CA ALA A 22 9.47 -10.80 -12.85
C ALA A 22 8.22 -10.18 -12.21
N ALA A 23 7.31 -9.63 -13.03
CA ALA A 23 6.06 -9.05 -12.55
C ALA A 23 5.15 -10.10 -11.89
N TYR A 24 5.00 -11.29 -12.50
CA TYR A 24 4.20 -12.38 -11.90
C TYR A 24 4.77 -12.85 -10.57
N ILE A 25 6.09 -13.01 -10.47
CA ILE A 25 6.76 -13.42 -9.23
C ILE A 25 6.53 -12.36 -8.14
N LEU A 26 6.73 -11.07 -8.47
CA LEU A 26 6.46 -9.99 -7.53
C LEU A 26 4.99 -9.96 -7.09
N MET A 27 4.04 -10.06 -8.02
CA MET A 27 2.62 -10.09 -7.67
C MET A 27 2.29 -11.27 -6.75
N ALA A 28 2.76 -12.47 -7.05
CA ALA A 28 2.50 -13.65 -6.24
C ALA A 28 3.09 -13.51 -4.82
N THR A 29 4.33 -13.02 -4.70
CA THR A 29 4.98 -12.83 -3.41
C THR A 29 4.35 -11.70 -2.59
N VAL A 30 3.91 -10.61 -3.24
CA VAL A 30 3.18 -9.52 -2.59
C VAL A 30 1.82 -10.01 -2.08
N ILE A 31 1.05 -10.75 -2.88
CA ILE A 31 -0.23 -11.34 -2.44
C ILE A 31 -0.01 -12.25 -1.23
N PHE A 32 1.00 -13.12 -1.29
CA PHE A 32 1.33 -14.01 -0.17
C PHE A 32 1.72 -13.23 1.09
N SER A 33 2.52 -12.17 0.96
CA SER A 33 2.85 -11.27 2.07
C SER A 33 1.63 -10.56 2.64
N GLN A 34 0.69 -10.11 1.80
CA GLN A 34 -0.56 -9.48 2.23
C GLN A 34 -1.46 -10.46 3.01
N ILE A 35 -1.56 -11.70 2.55
CA ILE A 35 -2.31 -12.75 3.27
C ILE A 35 -1.72 -12.97 4.67
N LEU A 36 -0.39 -13.09 4.78
CA LEU A 36 0.27 -13.23 6.09
C LEU A 36 0.08 -11.97 6.95
N GLY A 37 0.07 -10.78 6.35
CA GLY A 37 -0.26 -9.53 7.04
C GLY A 37 -1.68 -9.54 7.63
N LEU A 38 -2.67 -10.05 6.90
CA LEU A 38 -4.03 -10.23 7.41
C LEU A 38 -4.10 -11.28 8.51
N VAL A 39 -3.41 -12.41 8.37
CA VAL A 39 -3.30 -13.45 9.41
C VAL A 39 -2.68 -12.87 10.69
N ARG A 40 -1.62 -12.08 10.57
CA ARG A 40 -1.01 -11.36 11.70
C ARG A 40 -2.01 -10.45 12.40
N SER A 41 -2.74 -9.61 11.64
CA SER A 41 -3.74 -8.70 12.20
C SER A 41 -4.86 -9.46 12.90
N ARG A 42 -5.35 -10.55 12.30
CA ARG A 42 -6.35 -11.42 12.91
C ARG A 42 -5.84 -12.09 14.19
N LEU A 43 -4.56 -12.52 14.21
CA LEU A 43 -3.94 -13.12 15.40
C LEU A 43 -3.85 -12.09 16.55
N LEU A 44 -3.43 -10.87 16.27
CA LEU A 44 -3.40 -9.79 17.27
C LEU A 44 -4.78 -9.53 17.86
N ILE A 45 -5.82 -9.49 17.02
CA ILE A 45 -7.20 -9.32 17.48
C ILE A 45 -7.67 -10.52 18.33
N SER A 46 -7.35 -11.76 17.92
CA SER A 46 -7.77 -12.94 18.65
C SER A 46 -7.16 -13.02 20.04
N ILE A 47 -5.91 -12.57 20.19
CA ILE A 47 -5.18 -12.60 21.47
C ILE A 47 -5.56 -11.42 22.36
N PHE A 48 -5.52 -10.19 21.81
CA PHE A 48 -5.66 -8.95 22.60
C PHE A 48 -7.05 -8.33 22.51
N GLY A 49 -7.88 -8.72 21.53
CA GLY A 49 -9.17 -8.09 21.24
C GLY A 49 -9.02 -6.67 20.64
N PRO A 50 -10.14 -6.04 20.25
CA PRO A 50 -10.17 -4.64 19.80
C PRO A 50 -10.17 -3.70 21.02
N THR A 51 -9.10 -3.78 21.83
CA THR A 51 -8.95 -3.08 23.11
C THR A 51 -8.06 -1.84 22.96
N SER A 52 -8.15 -0.95 23.95
CA SER A 52 -7.24 0.21 24.07
C SER A 52 -5.76 -0.20 24.06
N ILE A 53 -5.41 -1.38 24.62
CA ILE A 53 -4.02 -1.85 24.70
C ILE A 53 -3.47 -2.14 23.30
N LEU A 54 -4.24 -2.86 22.46
CA LEU A 54 -3.86 -3.10 21.06
C LEU A 54 -3.84 -1.79 20.27
N GLY A 55 -4.74 -0.86 20.58
CA GLY A 55 -4.73 0.47 20.00
C GLY A 55 -3.51 1.29 20.37
N VAL A 56 -3.04 1.22 21.63
CA VAL A 56 -1.79 1.87 22.09
C VAL A 56 -0.59 1.32 21.29
N TYR A 57 -0.55 0.01 21.01
CA TYR A 57 0.46 -0.56 20.12
C TYR A 57 0.40 0.05 18.71
N ASN A 58 -0.79 0.18 18.11
CA ASN A 58 -0.94 0.80 16.79
C ASN A 58 -0.51 2.27 16.77
N TYR A 59 -0.82 3.03 17.82
CA TYR A 59 -0.31 4.42 17.95
C TYR A 59 1.21 4.45 18.06
N ALA A 60 1.81 3.50 18.78
CA ALA A 60 3.26 3.42 18.93
C ALA A 60 4.00 3.15 17.61
N THR A 61 3.36 2.56 16.60
CA THR A 61 3.97 2.32 15.26
C THR A 61 4.04 3.59 14.42
N ILE A 62 3.19 4.59 14.63
CA ILE A 62 3.01 5.75 13.73
C ILE A 62 4.31 6.52 13.51
N LEU A 63 5.02 6.87 14.58
CA LEU A 63 6.24 7.68 14.48
C LEU A 63 7.44 6.87 13.94
N PRO A 64 7.72 5.63 14.39
CA PRO A 64 8.73 4.78 13.76
C PRO A 64 8.50 4.56 12.26
N ASP A 65 7.28 4.18 11.87
CA ASP A 65 6.89 3.99 10.47
C ASP A 65 7.06 5.28 9.66
N THR A 66 6.71 6.44 10.25
CA THR A 66 6.88 7.74 9.59
C THR A 66 8.34 8.01 9.28
N ILE A 67 9.25 7.84 10.25
CA ILE A 67 10.69 8.05 10.03
C ILE A 67 11.21 7.05 8.99
N PHE A 68 10.80 5.78 9.08
CA PHE A 68 11.17 4.77 8.10
C PHE A 68 10.75 5.17 6.68
N GLN A 69 9.50 5.56 6.48
CA GLN A 69 8.96 5.96 5.18
C GLN A 69 9.68 7.20 4.61
N LEU A 70 9.99 8.19 5.45
CA LEU A 70 10.68 9.41 5.04
C LEU A 70 12.11 9.15 4.59
N VAL A 71 12.87 8.35 5.36
CA VAL A 71 14.29 8.13 5.12
C VAL A 71 14.52 7.05 4.07
N ILE A 72 13.72 5.97 4.07
CA ILE A 72 14.06 4.73 3.40
C ILE A 72 13.22 4.44 2.17
N ALA A 73 11.88 4.50 2.28
CA ALA A 73 11.02 4.14 1.15
C ALA A 73 11.21 5.07 -0.05
N ALA A 74 11.49 6.37 0.22
CA ALA A 74 11.81 7.32 -0.83
C ALA A 74 13.18 7.08 -1.46
N ALA A 75 14.17 6.62 -0.67
CA ALA A 75 15.54 6.47 -1.13
C ALA A 75 15.77 5.20 -1.96
N PHE A 76 15.29 4.05 -1.50
CA PHE A 76 15.66 2.77 -2.13
C PHE A 76 15.00 2.54 -3.48
N SER A 77 13.69 2.68 -3.57
CA SER A 77 12.98 2.33 -4.81
C SER A 77 13.14 3.37 -5.92
N SER A 78 13.24 4.65 -5.58
CA SER A 78 13.25 5.73 -6.58
C SER A 78 14.64 6.24 -6.96
N ALA A 79 15.64 6.06 -6.10
CA ALA A 79 16.96 6.61 -6.30
C ALA A 79 18.08 5.56 -6.33
N PHE A 80 18.10 4.62 -5.37
CA PHE A 80 19.17 3.64 -5.28
C PHE A 80 19.19 2.67 -6.47
N ILE A 81 18.04 2.04 -6.80
CA ILE A 81 17.97 1.05 -7.89
C ILE A 81 18.47 1.64 -9.22
N PRO A 82 18.00 2.81 -9.71
CA PRO A 82 18.49 3.38 -10.94
C PRO A 82 19.98 3.71 -10.92
N VAL A 83 20.47 4.32 -9.83
CA VAL A 83 21.88 4.71 -9.71
C VAL A 83 22.79 3.49 -9.66
N PHE A 84 22.43 2.47 -8.87
CA PHE A 84 23.22 1.24 -8.78
C PHE A 84 23.22 0.47 -10.12
N SER A 85 22.07 0.41 -10.82
CA SER A 85 21.97 -0.22 -12.14
C SER A 85 22.88 0.45 -13.18
N GLU A 86 23.10 1.78 -13.11
CA GLU A 86 24.07 2.45 -13.99
C GLU A 86 25.50 1.92 -13.80
N TYR A 87 25.91 1.58 -12.55
CA TYR A 87 27.22 0.98 -12.30
C TYR A 87 27.31 -0.43 -12.89
N LEU A 88 26.22 -1.22 -12.80
CA LEU A 88 26.18 -2.55 -13.40
C LEU A 88 26.28 -2.49 -14.93
N ILE A 89 25.55 -1.58 -15.58
CA ILE A 89 25.58 -1.39 -17.05
C ILE A 89 26.98 -0.96 -17.50
N LYS A 90 27.66 -0.10 -16.74
CA LYS A 90 29.02 0.38 -17.05
C LYS A 90 30.13 -0.61 -16.68
N HIS A 91 29.81 -1.82 -16.27
CA HIS A 91 30.76 -2.85 -15.78
C HIS A 91 31.68 -2.37 -14.65
N LYS A 92 31.18 -1.47 -13.79
CA LYS A 92 31.88 -0.91 -12.62
C LYS A 92 31.35 -1.48 -11.31
N GLU A 93 31.15 -2.79 -11.25
CA GLU A 93 30.51 -3.46 -10.09
C GLU A 93 31.22 -3.17 -8.76
N GLY A 94 32.58 -3.15 -8.75
CA GLY A 94 33.35 -2.86 -7.56
C GLY A 94 33.14 -1.44 -7.01
N GLU A 95 33.01 -0.43 -7.89
CA GLU A 95 32.66 0.95 -7.51
C GLU A 95 31.19 1.00 -7.04
N GLY A 96 30.30 0.28 -7.72
CA GLY A 96 28.90 0.13 -7.35
C GLY A 96 28.74 -0.47 -5.95
N HIS A 97 29.48 -1.54 -5.61
CA HIS A 97 29.46 -2.15 -4.28
C HIS A 97 29.95 -1.19 -3.19
N LYS A 98 31.03 -0.41 -3.46
CA LYS A 98 31.50 0.63 -2.53
C LYS A 98 30.44 1.71 -2.32
N MET A 99 29.83 2.20 -3.42
CA MET A 99 28.75 3.18 -3.36
C MET A 99 27.55 2.63 -2.55
N ALA A 100 27.10 1.40 -2.84
CA ALA A 100 26.00 0.75 -2.16
C ALA A 100 26.29 0.55 -0.63
N SER A 101 27.49 0.10 -0.29
CA SER A 101 27.91 -0.06 1.11
C SER A 101 27.98 1.28 1.84
N THR A 102 28.46 2.33 1.19
CA THR A 102 28.54 3.69 1.75
C THR A 102 27.14 4.25 1.97
N PHE A 103 26.23 4.04 1.00
CA PHE A 103 24.84 4.46 1.12
C PHE A 103 24.12 3.72 2.26
N LEU A 104 24.28 2.39 2.39
CA LEU A 104 23.73 1.63 3.50
C LEU A 104 24.23 2.15 4.85
N LEU A 105 25.54 2.40 4.97
CA LEU A 105 26.13 2.93 6.20
C LEU A 105 25.51 4.29 6.56
N LEU A 106 25.43 5.22 5.59
CA LEU A 106 24.84 6.54 5.81
C LEU A 106 23.37 6.46 6.19
N ALA A 107 22.57 5.66 5.45
CA ALA A 107 21.15 5.47 5.75
C ALA A 107 20.96 4.89 7.16
N THR A 108 21.77 3.91 7.55
CA THR A 108 21.73 3.31 8.88
C THR A 108 22.12 4.31 9.96
N ILE A 109 23.18 5.11 9.75
CA ILE A 109 23.61 6.15 10.72
C ILE A 109 22.50 7.19 10.89
N VAL A 110 21.98 7.76 9.78
CA VAL A 110 20.93 8.79 9.83
C VAL A 110 19.70 8.26 10.56
N PHE A 111 19.27 7.05 10.20
CA PHE A 111 18.11 6.46 10.86
C PHE A 111 18.38 6.13 12.32
N THR A 112 19.57 5.64 12.68
CA THR A 112 19.94 5.36 14.07
C THR A 112 19.89 6.64 14.89
N VAL A 113 20.44 7.75 14.39
CA VAL A 113 20.40 9.05 15.07
C VAL A 113 18.96 9.50 15.30
N LEU A 114 18.14 9.48 14.24
CA LEU A 114 16.72 9.85 14.35
C LEU A 114 15.96 8.91 15.31
N SER A 115 16.25 7.63 15.27
CA SER A 115 15.68 6.60 16.14
C SER A 115 16.04 6.80 17.61
N VAL A 116 17.30 7.08 17.89
CA VAL A 116 17.78 7.37 19.27
C VAL A 116 17.13 8.63 19.80
N VAL A 117 17.06 9.71 19.00
CA VAL A 117 16.36 10.94 19.36
C VAL A 117 14.88 10.66 19.64
N LEU A 118 14.21 9.92 18.73
CA LEU A 118 12.81 9.55 18.93
C LEU A 118 12.60 8.68 20.18
N ALA A 119 13.48 7.72 20.46
CA ALA A 119 13.37 6.82 21.61
C ALA A 119 13.59 7.55 22.95
N ILE A 120 14.57 8.47 23.02
CA ILE A 120 14.85 9.27 24.22
C ILE A 120 13.70 10.24 24.48
N PHE A 121 13.27 10.98 23.46
CA PHE A 121 12.23 11.98 23.56
C PHE A 121 10.83 11.47 23.18
N ALA A 122 10.57 10.15 23.27
CA ALA A 122 9.30 9.56 22.88
C ALA A 122 8.07 10.23 23.52
N PRO A 123 8.02 10.50 24.85
CA PRO A 123 6.88 11.20 25.45
C PRO A 123 6.68 12.62 24.90
N PHE A 124 7.77 13.34 24.61
CA PHE A 124 7.72 14.67 24.03
C PHE A 124 7.13 14.65 22.63
N PHE A 125 7.59 13.75 21.75
CA PHE A 125 7.06 13.65 20.39
C PHE A 125 5.61 13.18 20.35
N LEU A 126 5.22 12.23 21.19
CA LEU A 126 3.83 11.80 21.33
C LEU A 126 2.92 12.96 21.76
N SER A 127 3.39 13.82 22.68
CA SER A 127 2.68 15.01 23.08
C SER A 127 2.68 16.11 22.02
N LEU A 128 3.81 16.36 21.36
CA LEU A 128 3.97 17.36 20.30
C LEU A 128 2.99 17.15 19.14
N PHE A 129 2.79 15.90 18.74
CA PHE A 129 1.86 15.53 17.68
C PHE A 129 0.44 15.27 18.17
N ASN A 130 0.13 15.59 19.43
CA ASN A 130 -1.16 15.34 20.07
C ASN A 130 -1.65 13.88 19.95
N LEU A 131 -0.73 12.93 19.97
CA LEU A 131 -1.07 11.49 19.89
C LEU A 131 -1.52 10.92 21.25
N GLY A 132 -1.64 11.75 22.27
CA GLY A 132 -1.91 11.35 23.64
C GLY A 132 -3.06 12.07 24.34
N SER A 133 -3.88 12.89 23.65
CA SER A 133 -4.82 13.82 24.28
C SER A 133 -5.79 13.18 25.30
N ASN A 134 -6.37 12.04 25.01
CA ASN A 134 -7.29 11.30 25.90
C ASN A 134 -6.75 9.94 26.34
N PHE A 135 -5.43 9.75 26.32
CA PHE A 135 -4.79 8.56 26.89
C PHE A 135 -4.45 8.76 28.36
N THR A 136 -4.57 7.70 29.15
CA THR A 136 -4.11 7.73 30.56
C THR A 136 -2.58 7.78 30.63
N PRO A 137 -1.99 8.28 31.74
CA PRO A 137 -0.53 8.29 31.91
C PRO A 137 0.10 6.89 31.76
N VAL A 138 -0.60 5.84 32.19
CA VAL A 138 -0.14 4.45 32.04
C VAL A 138 -0.08 4.05 30.56
N GLN A 139 -1.11 4.39 29.78
CA GLN A 139 -1.14 4.12 28.34
C GLN A 139 -0.06 4.91 27.59
N MET A 140 0.21 6.16 27.97
CA MET A 140 1.28 6.98 27.40
C MET A 140 2.66 6.36 27.67
N THR A 141 2.89 5.89 28.91
CA THR A 141 4.14 5.18 29.25
C THR A 141 4.28 3.89 28.47
N LEU A 142 3.21 3.11 28.34
CA LEU A 142 3.18 1.90 27.52
C LEU A 142 3.48 2.21 26.04
N MET A 143 2.85 3.24 25.48
CA MET A 143 3.06 3.69 24.10
C MET A 143 4.52 4.07 23.85
N ALA A 144 5.14 4.84 24.75
CA ALA A 144 6.54 5.22 24.65
C ALA A 144 7.49 4.01 24.73
N ASN A 145 7.19 3.03 25.59
CA ASN A 145 7.99 1.80 25.71
C ASN A 145 7.86 0.90 24.47
N LEU A 146 6.66 0.74 23.94
CA LEU A 146 6.43 0.00 22.69
C LEU A 146 7.12 0.67 21.50
N LEU A 147 7.05 2.01 21.40
CA LEU A 147 7.75 2.81 20.39
C LEU A 147 9.26 2.55 20.43
N ARG A 148 9.89 2.54 21.61
CA ARG A 148 11.33 2.26 21.78
C ARG A 148 11.74 0.90 21.23
N LEU A 149 10.91 -0.14 21.41
CA LEU A 149 11.16 -1.46 20.85
C LEU A 149 10.93 -1.52 19.33
N LEU A 150 9.86 -0.86 18.85
CA LEU A 150 9.54 -0.81 17.42
C LEU A 150 10.65 -0.16 16.61
N VAL A 151 11.25 0.91 17.11
CA VAL A 151 12.39 1.58 16.46
C VAL A 151 13.57 0.62 16.23
N ILE A 152 13.82 -0.34 17.14
CA ILE A 152 14.86 -1.37 16.97
C ILE A 152 14.47 -2.30 15.79
N GLY A 153 13.21 -2.69 15.72
CA GLY A 153 12.70 -3.50 14.60
C GLY A 153 12.86 -2.81 13.25
N GLU A 154 12.52 -1.52 13.19
CA GLU A 154 12.66 -0.70 11.99
C GLU A 154 14.14 -0.51 11.58
N LEU A 155 15.05 -0.33 12.54
CA LEU A 155 16.47 -0.24 12.26
C LEU A 155 17.01 -1.50 11.56
N LEU A 156 16.59 -2.68 12.00
CA LEU A 156 16.92 -3.93 11.33
C LEU A 156 16.22 -4.04 9.97
N PHE A 157 14.95 -3.62 9.89
CA PHE A 157 14.16 -3.69 8.66
C PHE A 157 14.77 -2.87 7.51
N ILE A 158 15.44 -1.76 7.82
CA ILE A 158 16.20 -0.94 6.84
C ILE A 158 17.27 -1.79 6.13
N VAL A 159 18.05 -2.55 6.88
CA VAL A 159 19.10 -3.38 6.32
C VAL A 159 18.50 -4.42 5.36
N GLY A 160 17.39 -5.04 5.74
CA GLY A 160 16.65 -5.97 4.85
C GLY A 160 16.12 -5.29 3.59
N THR A 161 15.59 -4.07 3.73
CA THR A 161 15.09 -3.28 2.59
C THR A 161 16.22 -2.89 1.63
N PHE A 162 17.42 -2.61 2.14
CA PHE A 162 18.59 -2.41 1.30
C PHE A 162 18.94 -3.66 0.49
N TYR A 163 19.00 -4.84 1.12
CA TYR A 163 19.25 -6.09 0.39
C TYR A 163 18.17 -6.37 -0.66
N THR A 164 16.91 -6.04 -0.36
CA THR A 164 15.81 -6.10 -1.34
C THR A 164 16.12 -5.24 -2.57
N ALA A 165 16.47 -3.98 -2.40
CA ALA A 165 16.79 -3.06 -3.49
C ALA A 165 18.05 -3.50 -4.27
N LEU A 166 19.07 -3.98 -3.57
CA LEU A 166 20.30 -4.52 -4.17
C LEU A 166 19.99 -5.72 -5.07
N LEU A 167 19.28 -6.71 -4.56
CA LEU A 167 18.93 -7.94 -5.31
C LEU A 167 17.98 -7.65 -6.49
N GLN A 168 17.05 -6.72 -6.34
CA GLN A 168 16.20 -6.26 -7.44
C GLN A 168 17.00 -5.58 -8.55
N SER A 169 18.06 -4.83 -8.21
CA SER A 169 18.98 -4.24 -9.20
C SER A 169 19.74 -5.31 -10.01
N TYR A 170 19.96 -6.49 -9.43
CA TYR A 170 20.50 -7.68 -10.13
C TYR A 170 19.42 -8.53 -10.83
N ASN A 171 18.18 -8.04 -10.92
CA ASN A 171 17.02 -8.75 -11.49
C ASN A 171 16.64 -10.04 -10.73
N HIS A 172 16.89 -10.10 -9.44
CA HIS A 172 16.38 -11.15 -8.55
C HIS A 172 15.15 -10.63 -7.80
N PHE A 173 13.97 -11.19 -8.06
CA PHE A 173 12.71 -10.69 -7.48
C PHE A 173 12.06 -11.66 -6.50
N PHE A 174 12.29 -12.97 -6.65
CA PHE A 174 11.64 -13.97 -5.80
C PHE A 174 12.08 -13.88 -4.34
N ILE A 175 13.40 -13.94 -4.06
CA ILE A 175 13.90 -13.89 -2.67
C ILE A 175 13.50 -12.58 -1.96
N PRO A 176 13.67 -11.38 -2.55
CA PRO A 176 13.19 -10.14 -1.95
C PRO A 176 11.69 -10.11 -1.64
N GLY A 177 10.87 -10.57 -2.58
CA GLY A 177 9.42 -10.62 -2.38
C GLY A 177 8.99 -11.65 -1.32
N PHE A 178 9.62 -12.83 -1.31
CA PHE A 178 9.37 -13.88 -0.31
C PHE A 178 9.88 -13.48 1.09
N ALA A 179 10.99 -12.76 1.17
CA ALA A 179 11.53 -12.21 2.41
C ALA A 179 10.50 -11.32 3.13
N GLN A 180 9.74 -10.51 2.39
CA GLN A 180 8.69 -9.67 2.95
C GLN A 180 7.55 -10.51 3.57
N ALA A 181 7.24 -11.67 3.00
CA ALA A 181 6.31 -12.62 3.58
C ALA A 181 6.88 -13.26 4.86
N LEU A 182 8.17 -13.60 4.87
CA LEU A 182 8.87 -14.12 6.05
C LEU A 182 8.94 -13.10 7.19
N TYR A 183 9.01 -11.80 6.89
CA TYR A 183 8.89 -10.75 7.92
C TYR A 183 7.55 -10.86 8.67
N ASN A 184 6.42 -10.96 7.95
CA ASN A 184 5.12 -11.16 8.57
C ASN A 184 5.04 -12.49 9.34
N LEU A 185 5.62 -13.56 8.81
CA LEU A 185 5.71 -14.85 9.51
C LEU A 185 6.51 -14.73 10.81
N GLY A 186 7.64 -14.00 10.80
CA GLY A 186 8.43 -13.74 11.99
C GLY A 186 7.64 -13.01 13.09
N ILE A 187 6.83 -12.03 12.70
CA ILE A 187 5.93 -11.33 13.65
C ILE A 187 4.90 -12.31 14.22
N ILE A 188 4.27 -13.14 13.37
CA ILE A 188 3.29 -14.14 13.80
C ILE A 188 3.92 -15.12 14.80
N LEU A 189 5.10 -15.65 14.48
CA LEU A 189 5.84 -16.56 15.37
C LEU A 189 6.21 -15.87 16.69
N GLY A 190 6.69 -14.63 16.63
CA GLY A 190 7.02 -13.85 17.82
C GLY A 190 5.81 -13.62 18.73
N ILE A 191 4.65 -13.31 18.16
CA ILE A 191 3.42 -13.15 18.94
C ILE A 191 3.02 -14.48 19.58
N ILE A 192 3.01 -15.60 18.86
CA ILE A 192 2.62 -16.91 19.37
C ILE A 192 3.55 -17.36 20.50
N VAL A 193 4.86 -17.17 20.33
CA VAL A 193 5.87 -17.63 21.31
C VAL A 193 5.90 -16.73 22.54
N PHE A 194 5.86 -15.42 22.36
CA PHE A 194 6.17 -14.46 23.42
C PHE A 194 4.95 -13.90 24.15
N HIS A 195 3.71 -14.04 23.62
CA HIS A 195 2.55 -13.36 24.23
C HIS A 195 2.27 -13.82 25.66
N GLY A 196 2.52 -15.10 25.99
CA GLY A 196 2.28 -15.63 27.34
C GLY A 196 3.18 -15.02 28.42
N TRP A 197 4.38 -14.55 28.05
CA TRP A 197 5.36 -13.96 28.98
C TRP A 197 5.39 -12.44 28.96
N PHE A 198 5.25 -11.85 27.77
CA PHE A 198 5.45 -10.42 27.55
C PHE A 198 4.17 -9.66 27.16
N GLY A 199 3.03 -10.33 27.07
CA GLY A 199 1.76 -9.69 26.70
C GLY A 199 1.90 -8.92 25.37
N ILE A 200 1.47 -7.65 25.35
CA ILE A 200 1.48 -6.82 24.12
C ILE A 200 2.90 -6.56 23.57
N TYR A 201 3.94 -6.62 24.40
CA TYR A 201 5.33 -6.49 23.95
C TYR A 201 5.77 -7.62 23.00
N SER A 202 5.02 -8.73 22.95
CA SER A 202 5.24 -9.81 21.97
C SER A 202 5.16 -9.32 20.51
N ALA A 203 4.35 -8.29 20.23
CA ALA A 203 4.19 -7.75 18.89
C ALA A 203 5.46 -7.02 18.39
N PRO A 204 6.05 -6.03 19.12
CA PRO A 204 7.33 -5.45 18.71
C PRO A 204 8.50 -6.43 18.78
N LEU A 205 8.54 -7.38 19.73
CA LEU A 205 9.54 -8.45 19.75
C LEU A 205 9.42 -9.35 18.51
N GLY A 206 8.20 -9.64 18.09
CA GLY A 206 7.92 -10.34 16.83
C GLY A 206 8.38 -9.55 15.61
N ALA A 207 8.22 -8.22 15.61
CA ALA A 207 8.73 -7.36 14.54
C ALA A 207 10.26 -7.40 14.44
N ILE A 208 10.96 -7.40 15.58
CA ILE A 208 12.42 -7.57 15.64
C ILE A 208 12.81 -8.94 15.06
N LEU A 209 12.17 -10.03 15.50
CA LEU A 209 12.40 -11.37 14.97
C LEU A 209 12.13 -11.45 13.46
N GLY A 210 11.03 -10.87 13.01
CA GLY A 210 10.68 -10.78 11.60
C GLY A 210 11.72 -10.03 10.78
N SER A 211 12.24 -8.91 11.29
CA SER A 211 13.31 -8.14 10.63
C SER A 211 14.61 -8.93 10.53
N ILE A 212 14.97 -9.71 11.56
CA ILE A 212 16.13 -10.60 11.51
C ILE A 212 15.95 -11.67 10.43
N ILE A 213 14.80 -12.33 10.38
CA ILE A 213 14.50 -13.34 9.35
C ILE A 213 14.52 -12.72 7.96
N TYR A 214 13.97 -11.50 7.82
CA TYR A 214 13.96 -10.71 6.58
C TYR A 214 15.36 -10.45 6.03
N ILE A 215 16.32 -10.11 6.90
CA ILE A 215 17.72 -9.93 6.53
C ILE A 215 18.37 -11.27 6.17
N VAL A 216 18.29 -12.23 7.08
CA VAL A 216 19.04 -13.50 6.99
C VAL A 216 18.70 -14.28 5.73
N CYS A 217 17.45 -14.29 5.29
CA CYS A 217 17.04 -15.01 4.07
C CYS A 217 17.62 -14.39 2.78
N GLN A 218 18.02 -13.11 2.80
CA GLN A 218 18.55 -12.39 1.63
C GLN A 218 20.09 -12.46 1.54
N ILE A 219 20.79 -12.63 2.67
CA ILE A 219 22.26 -12.64 2.74
C ILE A 219 22.90 -13.69 1.80
N PRO A 220 22.44 -14.96 1.74
CA PRO A 220 23.09 -15.96 0.89
C PRO A 220 23.09 -15.59 -0.59
N LEU A 221 21.97 -14.98 -1.06
CA LEU A 221 21.87 -14.54 -2.45
C LEU A 221 22.71 -13.28 -2.70
N SER A 222 22.83 -12.38 -1.72
CA SER A 222 23.67 -11.19 -1.83
C SER A 222 25.16 -11.56 -1.96
N TRP A 223 25.64 -12.58 -1.24
CA TRP A 223 26.99 -13.12 -1.42
C TRP A 223 27.18 -13.78 -2.79
N LYS A 224 26.16 -14.50 -3.27
CA LYS A 224 26.21 -15.15 -4.59
C LYS A 224 26.33 -14.13 -5.74
N VAL A 225 25.74 -12.95 -5.62
CA VAL A 225 25.91 -11.84 -6.60
C VAL A 225 27.20 -11.03 -6.36
N GLY A 226 28.06 -11.47 -5.45
CA GLY A 226 29.38 -10.88 -5.20
C GLY A 226 29.37 -9.64 -4.30
N PHE A 227 28.23 -9.31 -3.67
CA PHE A 227 28.18 -8.15 -2.78
C PHE A 227 28.90 -8.43 -1.46
N HIS A 228 29.90 -7.60 -1.17
CA HIS A 228 30.59 -7.55 0.11
C HIS A 228 30.52 -6.13 0.66
N PHE A 229 30.14 -6.00 1.92
CA PHE A 229 30.05 -4.70 2.58
C PHE A 229 31.44 -4.08 2.73
N ASN A 230 31.69 -3.01 1.97
CA ASN A 230 32.97 -2.28 1.96
C ASN A 230 32.70 -0.78 1.75
N PRO A 231 32.31 -0.04 2.79
CA PRO A 231 32.00 1.38 2.66
C PRO A 231 33.24 2.24 2.42
N SER A 232 33.08 3.34 1.69
CA SER A 232 34.13 4.34 1.52
C SER A 232 34.37 5.12 2.81
N VAL A 233 35.63 5.46 3.11
CA VAL A 233 35.99 6.32 4.24
C VAL A 233 35.41 7.75 4.06
N HIS A 234 35.35 8.23 2.82
CA HIS A 234 34.79 9.52 2.48
C HIS A 234 33.30 9.42 2.11
N LEU A 235 32.43 9.41 3.13
CA LEU A 235 31.01 9.11 3.00
C LEU A 235 30.28 10.03 2.01
N PHE A 236 30.56 11.34 2.03
CA PHE A 236 29.87 12.35 1.20
C PHE A 236 30.59 12.69 -0.12
N SER A 237 31.81 12.20 -0.35
CA SER A 237 32.56 12.44 -1.60
C SER A 237 32.19 11.48 -2.72
N ASN A 238 31.41 10.45 -2.47
CA ASN A 238 30.99 9.50 -3.48
C ASN A 238 29.89 10.10 -4.36
N SER A 239 30.20 10.30 -5.66
CA SER A 239 29.27 10.91 -6.64
C SER A 239 27.96 10.15 -6.79
N GLY A 240 27.97 8.82 -6.68
CA GLY A 240 26.75 7.99 -6.71
C GLY A 240 25.87 8.23 -5.50
N VAL A 241 26.44 8.36 -4.30
CA VAL A 241 25.69 8.70 -3.08
C VAL A 241 25.08 10.09 -3.19
N GLN A 242 25.83 11.09 -3.66
CA GLN A 242 25.29 12.43 -3.89
C GLN A 242 24.13 12.41 -4.89
N LYS A 243 24.24 11.64 -5.98
CA LYS A 243 23.19 11.47 -6.97
C LYS A 243 21.93 10.87 -6.36
N ILE A 244 22.07 9.86 -5.48
CA ILE A 244 20.93 9.27 -4.74
C ILE A 244 20.24 10.36 -3.90
N PHE A 245 20.97 11.17 -3.13
CA PHE A 245 20.38 12.23 -2.30
C PHE A 245 19.61 13.26 -3.13
N ILE A 246 20.13 13.67 -4.27
CA ILE A 246 19.45 14.61 -5.18
C ILE A 246 18.14 14.01 -5.72
N LEU A 247 18.17 12.73 -6.11
CA LEU A 247 16.99 12.06 -6.68
C LEU A 247 15.92 11.74 -5.63
N MET A 248 16.31 11.48 -4.39
CA MET A 248 15.33 11.14 -3.33
C MET A 248 14.60 12.35 -2.77
N TRP A 249 15.18 13.55 -2.77
CA TRP A 249 14.64 14.73 -2.10
C TRP A 249 13.18 15.07 -2.48
N PRO A 250 12.79 15.17 -3.78
CA PRO A 250 11.42 15.50 -4.14
C PRO A 250 10.42 14.41 -3.67
N ARG A 251 10.85 13.15 -3.73
CA ARG A 251 10.03 12.01 -3.29
C ARG A 251 9.84 12.00 -1.78
N THR A 252 10.89 12.33 -1.02
CA THR A 252 10.83 12.43 0.45
C THR A 252 9.82 13.49 0.87
N LEU A 253 9.77 14.65 0.22
CA LEU A 253 8.77 15.69 0.51
C LEU A 253 7.34 15.19 0.28
N GLN A 254 7.10 14.50 -0.82
CA GLN A 254 5.77 13.94 -1.12
C GLN A 254 5.35 12.89 -0.08
N VAL A 255 6.24 11.97 0.27
CA VAL A 255 5.99 10.97 1.33
C VAL A 255 5.76 11.69 2.67
N GLY A 256 6.50 12.78 2.94
CA GLY A 256 6.33 13.60 4.14
C GLY A 256 4.91 14.15 4.30
N VAL A 257 4.33 14.69 3.24
CA VAL A 257 2.94 15.18 3.28
C VAL A 257 1.95 14.04 3.55
N GLN A 258 2.15 12.87 2.93
CA GLN A 258 1.29 11.71 3.18
C GLN A 258 1.39 11.20 4.62
N GLN A 259 2.60 11.12 5.17
CA GLN A 259 2.82 10.69 6.54
C GLN A 259 2.28 11.72 7.55
N PHE A 260 2.42 13.00 7.24
CA PHE A 260 1.79 14.05 8.05
C PHE A 260 0.27 13.89 8.08
N GLY A 261 -0.37 13.56 6.95
CA GLY A 261 -1.80 13.22 6.91
C GLY A 261 -2.18 12.05 7.83
N THR A 262 -1.34 11.01 7.91
CA THR A 262 -1.56 9.87 8.83
C THR A 262 -1.46 10.31 10.29
N ILE A 263 -0.46 11.13 10.65
CA ILE A 263 -0.31 11.70 11.99
C ILE A 263 -1.51 12.57 12.34
N VAL A 264 -1.98 13.42 11.41
CA VAL A 264 -3.16 14.28 11.60
C VAL A 264 -4.41 13.46 11.93
N VAL A 265 -4.67 12.39 11.19
CA VAL A 265 -5.80 11.48 11.46
C VAL A 265 -5.70 10.88 12.87
N ALA A 266 -4.53 10.36 13.24
CA ALA A 266 -4.30 9.79 14.56
C ALA A 266 -4.45 10.85 15.67
N ALA A 267 -3.90 12.06 15.46
CA ALA A 267 -4.03 13.17 16.39
C ALA A 267 -5.49 13.58 16.61
N ILE A 268 -6.31 13.64 15.57
CA ILE A 268 -7.74 13.95 15.70
C ILE A 268 -8.49 12.83 16.44
N ILE A 269 -8.20 11.57 16.12
CA ILE A 269 -8.80 10.43 16.83
C ILE A 269 -8.41 10.40 18.30
N SER A 270 -7.23 10.92 18.67
CA SER A 270 -6.78 10.98 20.07
C SER A 270 -7.69 11.83 20.98
N PHE A 271 -8.52 12.72 20.43
CA PHE A 271 -9.54 13.48 21.18
C PHE A 271 -10.83 12.70 21.44
N MET A 272 -11.01 11.50 20.85
CA MET A 272 -12.19 10.67 21.07
C MET A 272 -12.11 9.91 22.41
N ALA A 273 -13.26 9.43 22.89
CA ALA A 273 -13.29 8.47 23.98
C ALA A 273 -12.68 7.14 23.51
N ASP A 274 -11.82 6.53 24.32
CA ASP A 274 -11.05 5.31 23.98
C ASP A 274 -10.29 5.42 22.65
N PRO A 275 -9.35 6.37 22.54
CA PRO A 275 -8.71 6.69 21.27
C PRO A 275 -7.94 5.51 20.69
N GLY A 276 -7.37 4.65 21.54
CA GLY A 276 -6.68 3.44 21.11
C GLY A 276 -7.60 2.52 20.31
N ARG A 277 -8.77 2.19 20.86
CA ARG A 277 -9.77 1.35 20.16
C ARG A 277 -10.26 2.05 18.88
N MET A 278 -10.56 3.33 18.93
CA MET A 278 -11.07 4.08 17.78
C MET A 278 -10.07 4.08 16.62
N HIS A 279 -8.79 4.34 16.89
CA HIS A 279 -7.75 4.32 15.87
C HIS A 279 -7.56 2.92 15.26
N LEU A 280 -7.56 1.88 16.10
CA LEU A 280 -7.47 0.49 15.66
C LEU A 280 -8.58 0.14 14.66
N LEU A 281 -9.84 0.47 14.99
CA LEU A 281 -10.99 0.19 14.12
C LEU A 281 -10.95 1.03 12.82
N PHE A 282 -10.46 2.28 12.90
CA PHE A 282 -10.23 3.11 11.72
C PHE A 282 -9.15 2.52 10.80
N ASP A 283 -8.03 2.09 11.37
CA ASP A 283 -6.90 1.53 10.61
C ASP A 283 -7.29 0.22 9.91
N TYR A 284 -8.09 -0.63 10.56
CA TYR A 284 -8.64 -1.83 9.95
C TYR A 284 -9.59 -1.52 8.79
N ALA A 285 -10.46 -0.54 8.94
CA ALA A 285 -11.32 -0.09 7.84
C ALA A 285 -10.49 0.50 6.68
N LYS A 286 -9.48 1.31 6.99
CA LYS A 286 -8.55 1.89 6.02
C LYS A 286 -7.75 0.83 5.27
N THR A 287 -7.29 -0.21 5.95
CA THR A 287 -6.57 -1.34 5.33
C THR A 287 -7.44 -2.06 4.30
N LEU A 288 -8.70 -2.33 4.61
CA LEU A 288 -9.65 -2.96 3.68
C LEU A 288 -9.96 -2.04 2.48
N MET A 289 -10.12 -0.75 2.73
CA MET A 289 -10.32 0.26 1.68
C MET A 289 -9.12 0.34 0.73
N PHE A 290 -7.90 0.24 1.25
CA PHE A 290 -6.69 0.42 0.46
C PHE A 290 -6.32 -0.81 -0.40
N ALA A 291 -6.81 -2.01 -0.06
CA ALA A 291 -6.53 -3.23 -0.81
C ALA A 291 -6.88 -3.13 -2.30
N PRO A 292 -8.10 -2.74 -2.73
CA PRO A 292 -8.40 -2.57 -4.16
C PRO A 292 -7.65 -1.41 -4.80
N VAL A 293 -7.34 -0.34 -4.06
CA VAL A 293 -6.52 0.76 -4.58
C VAL A 293 -5.13 0.26 -4.94
N SER A 294 -4.52 -0.57 -4.08
CA SER A 294 -3.20 -1.15 -4.33
C SER A 294 -3.20 -2.13 -5.51
N LEU A 295 -4.22 -2.98 -5.62
CA LEU A 295 -4.31 -3.99 -6.68
C LEU A 295 -4.68 -3.40 -8.04
N ILE A 296 -5.65 -2.51 -8.12
CA ILE A 296 -6.19 -1.97 -9.37
C ILE A 296 -5.53 -0.63 -9.69
N GLY A 297 -5.58 0.32 -8.75
CA GLY A 297 -5.12 1.68 -8.94
C GLY A 297 -3.63 1.76 -9.27
N TYR A 298 -2.78 1.16 -8.44
CA TYR A 298 -1.33 1.18 -8.67
C TYR A 298 -0.94 0.38 -9.91
N SER A 299 -1.59 -0.76 -10.20
CA SER A 299 -1.26 -1.58 -11.36
C SER A 299 -1.51 -0.85 -12.67
N ILE A 300 -2.69 -0.24 -12.85
CA ILE A 300 -3.04 0.51 -14.06
C ILE A 300 -2.17 1.78 -14.17
N ALA A 301 -1.99 2.52 -13.10
CA ALA A 301 -1.18 3.72 -13.09
C ALA A 301 0.30 3.43 -13.41
N GLN A 302 0.83 2.29 -12.93
CA GLN A 302 2.18 1.85 -13.23
C GLN A 302 2.33 1.45 -14.71
N ALA A 303 1.36 0.75 -15.29
CA ALA A 303 1.36 0.36 -16.68
C ALA A 303 1.20 1.56 -17.64
N ALA A 304 0.40 2.55 -17.26
CA ALA A 304 0.20 3.76 -18.07
C ALA A 304 1.42 4.68 -18.08
N PHE A 305 2.20 4.73 -17.00
CA PHE A 305 3.27 5.70 -16.81
C PHE A 305 4.34 5.73 -17.91
N PRO A 306 4.90 4.59 -18.38
CA PRO A 306 5.91 4.61 -19.46
C PRO A 306 5.35 5.13 -20.81
N VAL A 307 4.08 4.84 -21.10
CA VAL A 307 3.41 5.31 -22.32
C VAL A 307 3.19 6.81 -22.24
N LEU A 308 2.59 7.31 -21.16
CA LEU A 308 2.39 8.73 -20.90
C LEU A 308 3.71 9.52 -20.94
N SER A 309 4.80 8.93 -20.44
CA SER A 309 6.12 9.58 -20.46
C SER A 309 6.71 9.73 -21.86
N ARG A 310 6.40 8.79 -22.77
CA ARG A 310 6.83 8.88 -24.19
C ARG A 310 6.00 9.90 -24.97
N GLU A 311 4.74 10.04 -24.64
CA GLU A 311 3.76 10.90 -25.31
C GLU A 311 3.72 12.33 -24.77
N LYS A 312 4.60 12.70 -23.83
CA LYS A 312 4.59 14.00 -23.15
C LYS A 312 4.66 15.22 -24.09
N GLU A 313 5.27 15.07 -25.27
CA GLU A 313 5.40 16.13 -26.29
C GLU A 313 4.22 16.14 -27.28
N HIS A 314 3.44 15.04 -27.35
CA HIS A 314 2.27 14.87 -28.20
C HIS A 314 1.00 14.85 -27.34
N LEU A 315 0.53 16.05 -26.93
CA LEU A 315 -0.53 16.20 -25.93
C LEU A 315 -1.85 15.49 -26.31
N GLU A 316 -2.18 15.36 -27.60
CA GLU A 316 -3.40 14.64 -28.02
C GLU A 316 -3.30 13.13 -27.76
N GLU A 317 -2.14 12.52 -28.06
CA GLU A 317 -1.87 11.12 -27.76
C GLU A 317 -1.84 10.90 -26.24
N PHE A 318 -1.17 11.78 -25.50
CA PHE A 318 -1.14 11.78 -24.05
C PHE A 318 -2.56 11.82 -23.45
N LYS A 319 -3.43 12.71 -23.93
CA LYS A 319 -4.82 12.79 -23.47
C LYS A 319 -5.60 11.51 -23.78
N ALA A 320 -5.43 10.95 -24.98
CA ALA A 320 -6.09 9.71 -25.37
C ALA A 320 -5.67 8.52 -24.49
N THR A 321 -4.36 8.35 -24.25
CA THR A 321 -3.81 7.31 -23.35
C THR A 321 -4.27 7.52 -21.90
N PHE A 322 -4.25 8.76 -21.41
CA PHE A 322 -4.72 9.08 -20.07
C PHE A 322 -6.22 8.75 -19.90
N MET A 323 -7.07 9.16 -20.84
CA MET A 323 -8.51 8.89 -20.81
C MET A 323 -8.83 7.40 -20.89
N THR A 324 -8.10 6.66 -21.72
CA THR A 324 -8.22 5.19 -21.80
C THR A 324 -7.87 4.55 -20.45
N SER A 325 -6.77 4.95 -19.84
CA SER A 325 -6.34 4.43 -18.53
C SER A 325 -7.33 4.81 -17.41
N LEU A 326 -7.87 6.02 -17.45
CA LEU A 326 -8.90 6.51 -16.52
C LEU A 326 -10.17 5.66 -16.63
N ASN A 327 -10.67 5.43 -17.84
CA ASN A 327 -11.86 4.62 -18.08
C ASN A 327 -11.65 3.17 -17.65
N GLN A 328 -10.50 2.55 -17.97
CA GLN A 328 -10.14 1.19 -17.54
C GLN A 328 -10.10 1.08 -16.00
N MET A 329 -9.53 2.09 -15.34
CA MET A 329 -9.47 2.13 -13.88
C MET A 329 -10.87 2.26 -13.28
N LEU A 330 -11.70 3.17 -13.77
CA LEU A 330 -13.07 3.35 -13.30
C LEU A 330 -13.91 2.09 -13.50
N TYR A 331 -13.78 1.44 -14.66
CA TYR A 331 -14.47 0.20 -14.97
C TYR A 331 -14.23 -0.91 -13.94
N LEU A 332 -12.99 -1.03 -13.44
CA LEU A 332 -12.64 -2.06 -12.45
C LEU A 332 -12.88 -1.60 -11.00
N ILE A 333 -12.56 -0.35 -10.67
CA ILE A 333 -12.51 0.09 -9.26
C ILE A 333 -13.89 0.45 -8.71
N LEU A 334 -14.81 0.97 -9.54
CA LEU A 334 -16.14 1.37 -9.10
C LEU A 334 -17.00 0.18 -8.63
N PRO A 335 -17.11 -0.95 -9.35
CA PRO A 335 -17.88 -2.10 -8.87
C PRO A 335 -17.29 -2.70 -7.59
N VAL A 336 -15.96 -2.69 -7.43
CA VAL A 336 -15.31 -3.12 -6.20
C VAL A 336 -15.61 -2.17 -5.05
N SER A 337 -15.67 -0.85 -5.31
CA SER A 337 -16.10 0.14 -4.31
C SER A 337 -17.53 -0.12 -3.83
N ALA A 338 -18.45 -0.38 -4.77
CA ALA A 338 -19.84 -0.72 -4.44
C ALA A 338 -19.95 -2.05 -3.66
N LEU A 339 -19.16 -3.06 -4.06
CA LEU A 339 -19.11 -4.34 -3.37
C LEU A 339 -18.65 -4.16 -1.93
N ILE A 340 -17.56 -3.44 -1.69
CA ILE A 340 -17.06 -3.18 -0.33
C ILE A 340 -18.07 -2.36 0.49
N LEU A 341 -18.71 -1.37 -0.12
CA LEU A 341 -19.74 -0.56 0.52
C LEU A 341 -20.92 -1.41 1.00
N VAL A 342 -21.43 -2.31 0.15
CA VAL A 342 -22.60 -3.15 0.44
C VAL A 342 -22.23 -4.29 1.38
N LEU A 343 -21.12 -4.97 1.13
CA LEU A 343 -20.64 -6.13 1.90
C LEU A 343 -19.76 -5.74 3.11
N ARG A 344 -19.74 -4.47 3.51
CA ARG A 344 -18.86 -3.96 4.58
C ARG A 344 -18.88 -4.79 5.88
N ILE A 345 -20.06 -5.17 6.36
CA ILE A 345 -20.20 -5.96 7.59
C ILE A 345 -19.70 -7.40 7.38
N PRO A 346 -20.17 -8.16 6.36
CA PRO A 346 -19.60 -9.46 6.03
C PRO A 346 -18.08 -9.46 5.85
N ILE A 347 -17.53 -8.50 5.12
CA ILE A 347 -16.08 -8.41 4.86
C ILE A 347 -15.30 -8.21 6.17
N VAL A 348 -15.72 -7.25 7.00
CA VAL A 348 -15.09 -7.00 8.31
C VAL A 348 -15.17 -8.25 9.19
N ARG A 349 -16.32 -8.92 9.22
CA ARG A 349 -16.54 -10.15 10.00
C ARG A 349 -15.67 -11.30 9.51
N LEU A 350 -15.56 -11.50 8.21
CA LEU A 350 -14.73 -12.56 7.63
C LEU A 350 -13.23 -12.36 7.91
N ILE A 351 -12.75 -11.13 7.80
CA ILE A 351 -11.32 -10.84 7.92
C ILE A 351 -10.90 -10.69 9.37
N TYR A 352 -11.63 -9.91 10.17
CA TYR A 352 -11.26 -9.58 11.54
C TYR A 352 -12.11 -10.30 12.60
N GLY A 353 -13.23 -10.92 12.20
CA GLY A 353 -14.09 -11.64 13.14
C GLY A 353 -13.36 -12.80 13.83
N ALA A 354 -13.00 -12.59 15.08
CA ALA A 354 -12.43 -13.56 16.00
C ALA A 354 -13.25 -13.50 17.30
N ASP A 355 -13.06 -14.45 18.20
CA ASP A 355 -13.87 -14.57 19.43
C ASP A 355 -13.93 -13.27 20.25
N LYS A 356 -12.83 -12.50 20.26
CA LYS A 356 -12.74 -11.23 20.99
C LYS A 356 -13.18 -10.01 20.18
N PHE A 357 -13.42 -10.14 18.87
CA PHE A 357 -13.88 -9.01 18.03
C PHE A 357 -15.40 -8.89 18.13
N ASP A 358 -15.84 -8.06 19.06
CA ASP A 358 -17.24 -7.90 19.43
C ASP A 358 -18.10 -7.30 18.30
N TRP A 359 -19.42 -7.45 18.41
CA TRP A 359 -20.37 -6.92 17.43
C TRP A 359 -20.31 -5.39 17.29
N PRO A 360 -20.22 -4.59 18.39
CA PRO A 360 -20.02 -3.15 18.30
C PRO A 360 -18.77 -2.77 17.48
N ALA A 361 -17.64 -3.44 17.65
CA ALA A 361 -16.43 -3.21 16.84
C ALA A 361 -16.67 -3.54 15.37
N THR A 362 -17.36 -4.66 15.08
CA THR A 362 -17.73 -5.04 13.71
C THR A 362 -18.59 -3.96 13.04
N VAL A 363 -19.63 -3.47 13.71
CA VAL A 363 -20.53 -2.46 13.18
C VAL A 363 -19.80 -1.12 12.98
N LEU A 364 -19.01 -0.68 13.95
CA LEU A 364 -18.31 0.58 13.89
C LEU A 364 -17.22 0.57 12.79
N THR A 365 -16.45 -0.51 12.68
CA THR A 365 -15.49 -0.71 11.58
C THR A 365 -16.20 -0.75 10.22
N GLY A 366 -17.33 -1.47 10.12
CA GLY A 366 -18.12 -1.56 8.91
C GLY A 366 -18.72 -0.23 8.49
N MET A 367 -19.23 0.57 9.41
CA MET A 367 -19.73 1.92 9.14
C MET A 367 -18.60 2.85 8.68
N THR A 368 -17.45 2.81 9.35
CA THR A 368 -16.25 3.55 8.94
C THR A 368 -15.81 3.15 7.54
N LEU A 369 -15.78 1.84 7.25
CA LEU A 369 -15.47 1.28 5.93
C LEU A 369 -16.49 1.75 4.86
N ALA A 370 -17.76 1.89 5.19
CA ALA A 370 -18.76 2.37 4.24
C ALA A 370 -18.42 3.77 3.70
N TYR A 371 -18.05 4.70 4.57
CA TYR A 371 -17.66 6.04 4.14
C TYR A 371 -16.32 6.02 3.40
N LEU A 372 -15.35 5.23 3.85
CA LEU A 372 -14.07 5.07 3.17
C LEU A 372 -14.22 4.40 1.80
N ALA A 373 -15.17 3.47 1.63
CA ALA A 373 -15.41 2.79 0.36
C ALA A 373 -15.78 3.76 -0.78
N ILE A 374 -16.44 4.88 -0.45
CA ILE A 374 -16.74 5.94 -1.42
C ILE A 374 -15.45 6.59 -1.94
N SER A 375 -14.38 6.63 -1.15
CA SER A 375 -13.10 7.21 -1.57
C SER A 375 -12.21 6.26 -2.39
N ILE A 376 -12.54 4.98 -2.52
CA ILE A 376 -11.69 3.98 -3.20
C ILE A 376 -11.40 4.41 -4.65
N PHE A 377 -12.42 4.81 -5.40
CA PHE A 377 -12.22 5.25 -6.78
C PHE A 377 -11.39 6.53 -6.85
N ALA A 378 -11.63 7.47 -5.92
CA ALA A 378 -10.87 8.72 -5.87
C ALA A 378 -9.39 8.45 -5.58
N GLN A 379 -9.07 7.58 -4.62
CA GLN A 379 -7.71 7.16 -4.32
C GLN A 379 -7.02 6.49 -5.52
N GLY A 380 -7.72 5.57 -6.21
CA GLY A 380 -7.19 4.95 -7.43
C GLY A 380 -6.87 5.98 -8.51
N LEU A 381 -7.80 6.89 -8.78
CA LEU A 381 -7.58 7.96 -9.76
C LEU A 381 -6.46 8.92 -9.36
N ILE A 382 -6.35 9.31 -8.08
CA ILE A 382 -5.26 10.16 -7.59
C ILE A 382 -3.90 9.56 -7.95
N VAL A 383 -3.73 8.24 -7.81
CA VAL A 383 -2.47 7.56 -8.20
C VAL A 383 -2.21 7.70 -9.70
N LEU A 384 -3.23 7.57 -10.55
CA LEU A 384 -3.11 7.75 -11.99
C LEU A 384 -2.75 9.21 -12.34
N PHE A 385 -3.42 10.19 -11.74
CA PHE A 385 -3.12 11.61 -11.92
C PHE A 385 -1.68 11.94 -11.52
N TYR A 386 -1.18 11.37 -10.43
CA TYR A 386 0.22 11.54 -10.03
C TYR A 386 1.17 11.07 -11.11
N ARG A 387 0.90 9.90 -11.73
CA ARG A 387 1.72 9.40 -12.84
C ARG A 387 1.65 10.31 -14.07
N ALA A 388 0.47 10.86 -14.39
CA ALA A 388 0.32 11.81 -15.49
C ALA A 388 1.14 13.09 -15.27
N PHE A 389 1.08 13.67 -14.06
CA PHE A 389 1.90 14.84 -13.73
C PHE A 389 3.39 14.54 -13.75
N TYR A 390 3.82 13.37 -13.26
CA TYR A 390 5.24 12.97 -13.29
C TYR A 390 5.72 12.73 -14.72
N ALA A 391 4.89 12.19 -15.59
CA ALA A 391 5.19 12.05 -17.03
C ALA A 391 5.43 13.42 -17.69
N LEU A 392 4.69 14.46 -17.27
CA LEU A 392 4.86 15.85 -17.70
C LEU A 392 5.97 16.60 -16.93
N HIS A 393 6.83 15.89 -16.17
CA HIS A 393 7.89 16.47 -15.33
C HIS A 393 7.40 17.48 -14.26
N ASN A 394 6.13 17.42 -13.88
CA ASN A 394 5.53 18.29 -12.89
C ASN A 394 5.29 17.51 -11.57
N SER A 395 6.26 17.51 -10.66
CA SER A 395 6.13 16.91 -9.34
C SER A 395 5.55 17.87 -8.29
N PHE A 396 5.52 19.17 -8.59
CA PHE A 396 5.05 20.18 -7.64
C PHE A 396 3.53 20.16 -7.47
N THR A 397 2.76 19.99 -8.55
CA THR A 397 1.29 19.96 -8.51
C THR A 397 0.75 18.81 -7.63
N PRO A 398 1.22 17.54 -7.75
CA PRO A 398 0.87 16.48 -6.81
C PRO A 398 1.17 16.81 -5.35
N LEU A 399 2.33 17.40 -5.07
CA LEU A 399 2.72 17.81 -3.73
C LEU A 399 1.76 18.87 -3.16
N LEU A 400 1.51 19.93 -3.93
CA LEU A 400 0.64 21.03 -3.51
C LEU A 400 -0.80 20.56 -3.26
N THR A 401 -1.37 19.77 -4.17
CA THR A 401 -2.74 19.26 -4.03
C THR A 401 -2.87 18.31 -2.85
N SER A 402 -1.86 17.49 -2.56
CA SER A 402 -1.89 16.63 -1.37
C SER A 402 -1.75 17.45 -0.08
N ALA A 403 -0.97 18.51 -0.06
CA ALA A 403 -0.87 19.41 1.09
C ALA A 403 -2.21 20.13 1.36
N ILE A 404 -2.86 20.66 0.32
CA ILE A 404 -4.20 21.28 0.43
C ILE A 404 -5.22 20.28 0.97
N ALA A 405 -5.23 19.05 0.43
CA ALA A 405 -6.14 18.01 0.88
C ALA A 405 -5.89 17.61 2.34
N THR A 406 -4.63 17.53 2.77
CA THR A 406 -4.28 17.24 4.16
C THR A 406 -4.70 18.37 5.11
N ILE A 407 -4.51 19.62 4.72
CA ILE A 407 -4.99 20.77 5.51
C ILE A 407 -6.52 20.75 5.60
N PHE A 408 -7.21 20.46 4.50
CA PHE A 408 -8.67 20.33 4.50
C PHE A 408 -9.15 19.20 5.41
N LEU A 409 -8.48 18.03 5.36
CA LEU A 409 -8.73 16.89 6.26
C LEU A 409 -8.56 17.32 7.73
N MET A 410 -7.48 18.04 8.05
CA MET A 410 -7.21 18.52 9.40
C MET A 410 -8.31 19.45 9.89
N ILE A 411 -8.68 20.46 9.11
CA ILE A 411 -9.71 21.44 9.48
C ILE A 411 -11.07 20.74 9.64
N LEU A 412 -11.49 19.96 8.63
CA LEU A 412 -12.80 19.29 8.66
C LEU A 412 -12.88 18.24 9.76
N GLY A 413 -11.83 17.44 9.92
CA GLY A 413 -11.76 16.42 10.97
C GLY A 413 -11.79 17.06 12.37
N TYR A 414 -11.06 18.16 12.58
CA TYR A 414 -11.09 18.91 13.83
C TYR A 414 -12.50 19.46 14.14
N ILE A 415 -13.16 20.07 13.15
CA ILE A 415 -14.53 20.57 13.31
C ILE A 415 -15.50 19.45 13.68
N LEU A 416 -15.45 18.31 12.96
CA LEU A 416 -16.40 17.23 13.17
C LEU A 416 -16.16 16.51 14.50
N VAL A 417 -14.92 16.22 14.87
CA VAL A 417 -14.59 15.41 16.05
C VAL A 417 -14.42 16.25 17.29
N VAL A 418 -13.63 17.33 17.22
CA VAL A 418 -13.27 18.07 18.43
C VAL A 418 -14.34 19.10 18.80
N LEU A 419 -14.88 19.83 17.81
CA LEU A 419 -15.90 20.84 18.08
C LEU A 419 -17.32 20.25 18.18
N ASN A 420 -17.66 19.33 17.26
CA ASN A 420 -19.01 18.75 17.20
C ASN A 420 -19.14 17.40 17.91
N HIS A 421 -18.06 16.88 18.50
CA HIS A 421 -18.03 15.62 19.25
C HIS A 421 -18.61 14.42 18.49
N GLN A 422 -18.45 14.37 17.17
CA GLN A 422 -18.94 13.28 16.35
C GLN A 422 -18.05 12.04 16.48
N GLY A 423 -18.63 10.86 16.24
CA GLY A 423 -17.94 9.57 16.37
C GLY A 423 -16.97 9.26 15.21
N LEU A 424 -16.40 8.05 15.25
CA LEU A 424 -15.33 7.58 14.34
C LEU A 424 -15.66 7.74 12.84
N SER A 425 -16.92 7.51 12.46
CA SER A 425 -17.36 7.61 11.06
C SER A 425 -17.14 9.01 10.47
N SER A 426 -17.12 10.06 11.29
CA SER A 426 -16.91 11.44 10.82
C SER A 426 -15.48 11.67 10.31
N ILE A 427 -14.48 10.98 10.87
CA ILE A 427 -13.11 10.98 10.33
C ILE A 427 -13.08 10.33 8.93
N ALA A 428 -13.82 9.24 8.75
CA ALA A 428 -13.93 8.60 7.43
C ALA A 428 -14.60 9.53 6.40
N VAL A 429 -15.59 10.31 6.82
CA VAL A 429 -16.22 11.36 5.98
C VAL A 429 -15.20 12.45 5.64
N ALA A 430 -14.48 12.98 6.63
CA ALA A 430 -13.46 14.00 6.40
C ALA A 430 -12.36 13.51 5.45
N PHE A 431 -11.89 12.27 5.64
CA PHE A 431 -10.92 11.61 4.78
C PHE A 431 -11.44 11.46 3.34
N THR A 432 -12.68 11.02 3.18
CA THR A 432 -13.32 10.85 1.86
C THR A 432 -13.48 12.17 1.13
N LEU A 433 -13.99 13.20 1.80
CA LEU A 433 -14.15 14.54 1.22
C LEU A 433 -12.80 15.17 0.85
N SER A 434 -11.76 14.95 1.67
CA SER A 434 -10.40 15.38 1.37
C SER A 434 -9.85 14.74 0.09
N ASN A 435 -10.05 13.43 -0.10
CA ASN A 435 -9.64 12.73 -1.32
C ASN A 435 -10.42 13.19 -2.55
N LEU A 436 -11.72 13.43 -2.41
CA LEU A 436 -12.54 13.98 -3.50
C LEU A 436 -12.08 15.39 -3.88
N LEU A 437 -11.80 16.25 -2.90
CA LEU A 437 -11.24 17.58 -3.15
C LEU A 437 -9.91 17.47 -3.89
N GLN A 438 -9.01 16.59 -3.45
CA GLN A 438 -7.72 16.38 -4.11
C GLN A 438 -7.88 15.90 -5.55
N LEU A 439 -8.79 14.95 -5.80
CA LEU A 439 -9.09 14.46 -7.15
C LEU A 439 -9.59 15.59 -8.05
N ILE A 440 -10.52 16.41 -7.56
CA ILE A 440 -11.05 17.55 -8.31
C ILE A 440 -9.94 18.56 -8.65
N LEU A 441 -9.07 18.88 -7.68
CA LEU A 441 -7.96 19.79 -7.91
C LEU A 441 -6.97 19.23 -8.95
N LEU A 442 -6.61 17.96 -8.84
CA LEU A 442 -5.73 17.29 -9.80
C LEU A 442 -6.35 17.28 -11.20
N PHE A 443 -7.64 16.99 -11.31
CA PHE A 443 -8.34 17.00 -12.59
C PHE A 443 -8.32 18.40 -13.23
N ILE A 444 -8.69 19.45 -12.49
CA ILE A 444 -8.74 20.84 -13.00
C ILE A 444 -7.34 21.28 -13.45
N LEU A 445 -6.30 20.94 -12.68
CA LEU A 445 -4.95 21.36 -12.99
C LEU A 445 -4.37 20.59 -14.18
N LEU A 446 -4.68 19.30 -14.33
CA LEU A 446 -4.27 18.52 -15.50
C LEU A 446 -5.01 18.98 -16.76
N ASP A 447 -6.32 19.19 -16.67
CA ASP A 447 -7.14 19.72 -17.77
C ASP A 447 -6.58 21.03 -18.31
N ARG A 448 -6.20 21.96 -17.42
CA ARG A 448 -5.54 23.22 -17.81
C ARG A 448 -4.15 23.01 -18.44
N GLN A 449 -3.34 22.11 -17.89
CA GLN A 449 -1.97 21.85 -18.36
C GLN A 449 -1.95 21.17 -19.74
N THR A 450 -2.95 20.36 -20.06
CA THR A 450 -3.04 19.62 -21.33
C THR A 450 -3.89 20.31 -22.39
N GLY A 451 -4.43 21.50 -22.10
CA GLY A 451 -5.26 22.25 -23.06
C GLY A 451 -6.73 21.79 -23.12
N GLY A 452 -7.18 21.04 -22.11
CA GLY A 452 -8.57 20.60 -21.96
C GLY A 452 -8.84 19.19 -22.47
N PHE A 453 -9.68 18.46 -21.73
CA PHE A 453 -10.24 17.17 -22.14
C PHE A 453 -11.59 17.35 -22.83
N GLU A 454 -11.96 16.41 -23.69
CA GLU A 454 -13.28 16.39 -24.32
C GLU A 454 -14.36 16.08 -23.28
N ARG A 455 -15.03 17.14 -22.81
CA ARG A 455 -15.98 17.06 -21.69
C ARG A 455 -17.20 16.20 -21.97
N SER A 456 -17.71 16.22 -23.21
CA SER A 456 -18.87 15.42 -23.62
C SER A 456 -18.64 13.93 -23.46
N THR A 457 -17.52 13.44 -23.97
CA THR A 457 -17.10 12.04 -23.90
C THR A 457 -16.82 11.61 -22.46
N LEU A 458 -16.14 12.48 -21.69
CA LEU A 458 -15.82 12.21 -20.29
C LEU A 458 -17.08 12.11 -19.42
N VAL A 459 -18.00 13.09 -19.50
CA VAL A 459 -19.24 13.09 -18.71
C VAL A 459 -20.11 11.89 -19.07
N LEU A 460 -20.22 11.54 -20.36
CA LEU A 460 -21.00 10.39 -20.81
C LEU A 460 -20.43 9.07 -20.24
N SER A 461 -19.10 8.89 -20.31
CA SER A 461 -18.44 7.70 -19.76
C SER A 461 -18.63 7.61 -18.25
N LEU A 462 -18.36 8.68 -17.51
CA LEU A 462 -18.58 8.75 -16.06
C LEU A 462 -20.01 8.40 -15.67
N THR A 463 -21.00 9.02 -16.35
CA THR A 463 -22.43 8.76 -16.06
C THR A 463 -22.77 7.29 -16.23
N LYS A 464 -22.30 6.64 -17.32
CA LYS A 464 -22.53 5.21 -17.56
C LYS A 464 -21.91 4.34 -16.46
N PHE A 465 -20.66 4.60 -16.09
CA PHE A 465 -19.97 3.84 -15.04
C PHE A 465 -20.66 3.99 -13.68
N PHE A 466 -20.94 5.22 -13.26
CA PHE A 466 -21.61 5.46 -11.97
C PHE A 466 -23.01 4.86 -11.93
N PHE A 467 -23.79 4.99 -13.02
CA PHE A 467 -25.13 4.42 -13.08
C PHE A 467 -25.11 2.89 -13.03
N ALA A 468 -24.21 2.23 -13.80
CA ALA A 468 -24.02 0.80 -13.73
C ALA A 468 -23.59 0.35 -12.31
N THR A 469 -22.71 1.11 -11.67
CA THR A 469 -22.23 0.83 -10.32
C THR A 469 -23.34 0.96 -9.26
N ILE A 470 -24.15 2.00 -9.33
CA ILE A 470 -25.30 2.20 -8.42
C ILE A 470 -26.30 1.06 -8.56
N LEU A 471 -26.68 0.71 -9.79
CA LEU A 471 -27.59 -0.41 -10.04
C LEU A 471 -27.02 -1.74 -9.54
N THR A 472 -25.70 -1.97 -9.74
CA THR A 472 -25.00 -3.15 -9.19
C THR A 472 -25.05 -3.14 -7.66
N GLY A 473 -24.83 -2.00 -7.01
CA GLY A 473 -24.93 -1.88 -5.55
C GLY A 473 -26.32 -2.22 -5.02
N ILE A 474 -27.36 -1.76 -5.68
CA ILE A 474 -28.75 -2.11 -5.34
C ILE A 474 -28.98 -3.61 -5.53
N ALA A 475 -28.50 -4.16 -6.65
CA ALA A 475 -28.65 -5.57 -6.97
C ALA A 475 -27.85 -6.48 -6.01
N LEU A 476 -26.71 -6.04 -5.47
CA LEU A 476 -25.96 -6.72 -4.41
C LEU A 476 -26.75 -6.73 -3.09
N TYR A 477 -27.46 -5.63 -2.77
CA TYR A 477 -28.14 -5.49 -1.49
C TYR A 477 -29.33 -6.44 -1.34
N ILE A 478 -30.05 -6.74 -2.43
CA ILE A 478 -31.23 -7.60 -2.41
C ILE A 478 -30.90 -9.04 -2.00
N PRO A 479 -29.95 -9.75 -2.65
CA PRO A 479 -29.58 -11.11 -2.24
C PRO A 479 -29.08 -11.18 -0.81
N ILE A 480 -28.30 -10.19 -0.34
CA ILE A 480 -27.81 -10.16 1.04
C ILE A 480 -28.98 -10.16 2.02
N LYS A 481 -29.93 -9.27 1.85
CA LYS A 481 -31.09 -9.15 2.76
C LYS A 481 -32.01 -10.37 2.71
N LEU A 482 -32.21 -10.96 1.55
CA LEU A 482 -33.03 -12.16 1.39
C LEU A 482 -32.35 -13.40 1.97
N LEU A 483 -31.08 -13.61 1.67
CA LEU A 483 -30.34 -14.79 2.10
C LEU A 483 -30.02 -14.77 3.60
N ASP A 484 -29.72 -13.58 4.18
CA ASP A 484 -29.49 -13.39 5.61
C ASP A 484 -30.74 -13.72 6.44
N LYS A 485 -31.94 -13.36 5.93
CA LYS A 485 -33.20 -13.59 6.65
C LYS A 485 -33.80 -14.97 6.45
N LEU A 486 -33.64 -15.59 5.28
CA LEU A 486 -34.40 -16.75 4.85
C LEU A 486 -33.59 -18.04 4.81
N VAL A 487 -32.28 -17.98 4.64
CA VAL A 487 -31.47 -19.15 4.26
C VAL A 487 -30.27 -19.37 5.18
N PHE A 488 -29.56 -18.32 5.56
CA PHE A 488 -28.28 -18.44 6.26
C PHE A 488 -28.29 -17.83 7.65
N ASP A 489 -27.90 -18.64 8.63
CA ASP A 489 -27.53 -18.13 9.94
C ASP A 489 -26.10 -17.54 9.84
N THR A 490 -26.00 -16.20 9.73
CA THR A 490 -24.76 -15.46 9.56
C THR A 490 -23.87 -15.42 10.82
N THR A 491 -24.29 -16.06 11.91
CA THR A 491 -23.42 -16.30 13.08
C THR A 491 -22.31 -17.30 12.76
N HIS A 492 -22.52 -18.22 11.80
CA HIS A 492 -21.54 -19.19 11.36
C HIS A 492 -20.66 -18.66 10.21
N THR A 493 -19.35 -18.78 10.35
CA THR A 493 -18.36 -18.26 9.35
C THR A 493 -18.56 -18.88 7.97
N ILE A 494 -18.90 -20.17 7.86
CA ILE A 494 -19.10 -20.85 6.57
C ILE A 494 -20.31 -20.26 5.84
N ASN A 495 -21.43 -20.08 6.52
CA ASN A 495 -22.62 -19.46 5.95
C ASN A 495 -22.36 -18.03 5.49
N LEU A 496 -21.55 -17.28 6.24
CA LEU A 496 -21.14 -15.94 5.88
C LEU A 496 -20.25 -15.90 4.63
N ILE A 497 -19.33 -16.87 4.48
CA ILE A 497 -18.50 -17.02 3.26
C ILE A 497 -19.39 -17.31 2.05
N ILE A 498 -20.34 -18.26 2.19
CA ILE A 498 -21.24 -18.65 1.09
C ILE A 498 -22.13 -17.46 0.70
N LEU A 499 -22.73 -16.77 1.66
CA LEU A 499 -23.56 -15.59 1.44
C LEU A 499 -22.76 -14.49 0.70
N THR A 500 -21.55 -14.19 1.20
CA THR A 500 -20.69 -13.17 0.61
C THR A 500 -20.25 -13.55 -0.81
N GLY A 501 -19.90 -14.83 -1.03
CA GLY A 501 -19.53 -15.37 -2.33
C GLY A 501 -20.67 -15.30 -3.35
N ILE A 502 -21.86 -15.77 -3.00
CA ILE A 502 -23.04 -15.73 -3.88
C ILE A 502 -23.40 -14.29 -4.22
N SER A 503 -23.43 -13.39 -3.23
CA SER A 503 -23.74 -11.99 -3.45
C SER A 503 -22.71 -11.31 -4.34
N SER A 504 -21.41 -11.58 -4.13
CA SER A 504 -20.33 -11.02 -4.97
C SER A 504 -20.42 -11.51 -6.41
N LEU A 505 -20.69 -12.80 -6.63
CA LEU A 505 -20.90 -13.37 -7.97
C LEU A 505 -22.11 -12.77 -8.65
N ALA A 506 -23.24 -12.64 -7.96
CA ALA A 506 -24.45 -12.02 -8.48
C ALA A 506 -24.17 -10.56 -8.89
N GLY A 507 -23.50 -9.80 -8.03
CA GLY A 507 -23.09 -8.43 -8.34
C GLY A 507 -22.18 -8.33 -9.55
N LEU A 508 -21.19 -9.22 -9.68
CA LEU A 508 -20.30 -9.26 -10.83
C LEU A 508 -21.07 -9.55 -12.13
N VAL A 509 -21.93 -10.55 -12.11
CA VAL A 509 -22.77 -10.91 -13.28
C VAL A 509 -23.66 -9.73 -13.69
N ILE A 510 -24.30 -9.09 -12.73
CA ILE A 510 -25.17 -7.93 -13.01
C ILE A 510 -24.35 -6.76 -13.54
N TYR A 511 -23.18 -6.49 -12.98
CA TYR A 511 -22.28 -5.45 -13.49
C TYR A 511 -21.86 -5.71 -14.94
N LEU A 512 -21.46 -6.93 -15.26
CA LEU A 512 -21.10 -7.31 -16.63
C LEU A 512 -22.29 -7.19 -17.60
N LEU A 513 -23.49 -7.58 -17.19
CA LEU A 513 -24.72 -7.43 -17.98
C LEU A 513 -25.05 -5.95 -18.21
N LEU A 514 -24.98 -5.11 -17.18
CA LEU A 514 -25.25 -3.67 -17.31
C LEU A 514 -24.22 -2.96 -18.19
N THR A 515 -22.94 -3.30 -18.04
CA THR A 515 -21.87 -2.70 -18.86
C THR A 515 -21.98 -3.13 -20.32
N TRP A 516 -22.40 -4.36 -20.58
CA TRP A 516 -22.72 -4.83 -21.92
C TRP A 516 -23.94 -4.10 -22.51
N LEU A 517 -25.01 -3.95 -21.72
CA LEU A 517 -26.25 -3.25 -22.14
C LEU A 517 -25.98 -1.77 -22.46
N PHE A 518 -25.16 -1.08 -21.66
CA PHE A 518 -24.77 0.30 -21.89
C PHE A 518 -23.70 0.48 -22.97
N LYS A 519 -23.29 -0.61 -23.61
CA LYS A 519 -22.25 -0.64 -24.66
C LYS A 519 -20.97 0.06 -24.19
N ILE A 520 -20.51 -0.28 -22.98
CA ILE A 520 -19.28 0.24 -22.42
C ILE A 520 -18.13 -0.47 -23.14
N ARG A 521 -17.24 0.30 -23.77
CA ARG A 521 -16.14 -0.21 -24.61
C ARG A 521 -15.17 -1.09 -23.82
N GLU A 522 -14.87 -0.71 -22.60
CA GLU A 522 -13.96 -1.42 -21.70
C GLU A 522 -14.43 -2.85 -21.39
N ALA A 523 -15.75 -3.08 -21.34
CA ALA A 523 -16.29 -4.42 -21.15
C ALA A 523 -15.86 -5.40 -22.27
N GLN A 524 -15.83 -4.95 -23.51
CA GLN A 524 -15.42 -5.77 -24.66
C GLN A 524 -13.93 -6.11 -24.56
N THR A 525 -13.08 -5.14 -24.21
CA THR A 525 -11.64 -5.35 -24.03
C THR A 525 -11.34 -6.42 -22.97
N TYR A 526 -12.03 -6.39 -21.83
CA TYR A 526 -11.82 -7.40 -20.78
C TYR A 526 -12.40 -8.77 -21.16
N ILE A 527 -13.50 -8.84 -21.88
CA ILE A 527 -14.04 -10.11 -22.41
C ILE A 527 -13.05 -10.73 -23.40
N GLU A 528 -12.43 -9.94 -24.27
CA GLU A 528 -11.39 -10.40 -25.21
C GLU A 528 -10.16 -10.91 -24.46
N ILE A 529 -9.67 -10.19 -23.46
CA ILE A 529 -8.57 -10.65 -22.61
C ILE A 529 -8.91 -11.98 -21.94
N CYS A 530 -10.11 -12.11 -21.37
CA CYS A 530 -10.55 -13.37 -20.75
C CYS A 530 -10.61 -14.55 -21.72
N LYS A 531 -11.01 -14.32 -22.98
CA LYS A 531 -10.99 -15.35 -24.02
C LYS A 531 -9.56 -15.82 -24.35
N HIS A 532 -8.58 -14.92 -24.25
CA HIS A 532 -7.16 -15.24 -24.52
C HIS A 532 -6.43 -15.85 -23.32
N ILE A 533 -6.96 -15.70 -22.08
CA ILE A 533 -6.37 -16.31 -20.87
C ILE A 533 -6.31 -17.84 -20.99
N GLY A 534 -7.20 -18.48 -21.78
CA GLY A 534 -7.10 -19.92 -22.10
C GLY A 534 -5.79 -20.30 -22.80
N ASN A 535 -5.14 -19.36 -23.48
CA ASN A 535 -3.88 -19.54 -24.22
C ASN A 535 -2.69 -18.83 -23.53
N TRP A 536 -2.69 -18.82 -22.20
CA TRP A 536 -1.62 -18.17 -21.41
C TRP A 536 -0.19 -18.59 -21.79
N ARG A 537 -0.02 -19.80 -22.38
CA ARG A 537 1.27 -20.29 -22.91
C ARG A 537 1.75 -19.49 -24.13
N ASP A 538 0.84 -18.96 -24.93
CA ASP A 538 1.19 -18.16 -26.11
C ASP A 538 1.52 -16.71 -25.74
N ILE A 539 0.88 -16.19 -24.69
CA ILE A 539 1.21 -14.88 -24.10
C ILE A 539 2.64 -14.90 -23.51
N LEU A 540 3.04 -16.01 -22.90
CA LEU A 540 4.40 -16.18 -22.35
C LEU A 540 5.46 -16.39 -23.45
N LYS A 541 5.10 -16.85 -24.64
CA LYS A 541 6.01 -17.06 -25.77
C LYS A 541 6.19 -15.82 -26.65
N GLY A 542 5.21 -14.89 -26.65
CA GLY A 542 5.17 -13.75 -27.58
C GLY A 542 5.89 -12.49 -27.13
N SER A 543 6.49 -12.47 -25.94
CA SER A 543 7.17 -11.28 -25.42
C SER A 543 8.65 -11.55 -25.13
N ASP A 544 9.43 -11.68 -26.20
CA ASP A 544 10.91 -11.65 -26.15
C ASP A 544 11.45 -10.21 -25.95
N GLU A 545 10.80 -9.36 -25.17
CA GLU A 545 11.42 -8.15 -24.66
C GLU A 545 12.35 -8.54 -23.52
N VAL A 546 13.57 -8.85 -23.88
CA VAL A 546 14.69 -9.16 -23.00
C VAL A 546 15.07 -7.90 -22.22
N ILE A 547 15.16 -7.99 -20.89
CA ILE A 547 15.68 -6.91 -20.02
C ILE A 547 17.16 -6.60 -20.36
N ASP A 548 17.85 -7.49 -21.06
CA ASP A 548 19.20 -7.26 -21.62
C ASP A 548 19.13 -6.51 -22.97
N ALA A 549 18.83 -5.21 -22.92
CA ALA A 549 18.94 -4.32 -24.09
C ALA A 549 20.40 -4.07 -24.54
N ASN A 550 21.39 -4.85 -24.11
CA ASN A 550 22.82 -4.62 -24.36
C ASN A 550 23.52 -5.75 -25.13
N ARG A 551 22.82 -6.41 -26.09
CA ARG A 551 23.51 -7.32 -27.03
C ARG A 551 23.31 -6.97 -28.51
N THR A 552 22.91 -5.78 -28.87
CA THR A 552 22.89 -5.36 -30.29
C THR A 552 23.37 -3.91 -30.42
N SER A 553 24.67 -3.72 -30.33
CA SER A 553 25.41 -2.69 -31.12
C SER A 553 26.91 -2.96 -30.99
N LEU A 554 27.39 -3.85 -31.84
CA LEU A 554 28.70 -3.76 -32.45
C LEU A 554 28.48 -3.60 -33.93
#